data_4b63b01c5b814930bda600cb2710c4f9
#
_entry.id   4b63b01c5b814930bda600cb2710c4f9
#
_cell.length_a   1.000
_cell.length_b   1.000
_cell.length_c   1.000
_cell.angle_alpha   90.00
_cell.angle_beta   90.00
_cell.angle_gamma   90.00
#
_symmetry.space_group_name_H-M   'P 1'
#
loop_
_entity.id
_entity.type
_entity.pdbx_description
1 polymer ?
#
loop_
_entity_poly.entity_id
_entity_poly.type
_entity_poly.pdbx_seq_one_letter_code
_entity_poly.pdbx_strand_id
1 'polypeptide(L)'
;AYEIRLSLVGSEMCIRDRMVATLASQFFIVWMIDKFGWFKNYDTSGIITAQDIVIMGKPFTSPFEMYLVILVVVTVLTLLAVNMARGSTGRNWMAVRDMDIAAESMGISLLKTKLQAFAICAFYCGVAGALFAFTYLKSLEPVAFDIKLSFKILFMVILGGLGTISGAFIGAGFILLFPVLLNSLGNNVFHGAIDATIISSIEQVVFGVLIIVFMIYEPLGMAKLWGNIKQRFSRNK
;
A
#
# COMPACT_ATOMS: atom_id res chain seq x y z
N ALA A 1 -28.99 -15.97 -21.13
CA ALA A 1 -28.87 -16.26 -19.66
C ALA A 1 -27.78 -17.29 -19.35
N TYR A 2 -27.54 -18.30 -20.19
CA TYR A 2 -26.52 -19.33 -19.98
C TYR A 2 -25.10 -18.82 -20.20
N GLU A 3 -24.86 -18.02 -21.23
CA GLU A 3 -23.54 -17.40 -21.51
C GLU A 3 -23.11 -16.39 -20.46
N ILE A 4 -24.06 -15.63 -19.89
CA ILE A 4 -23.77 -14.68 -18.80
C ILE A 4 -23.32 -15.44 -17.54
N ARG A 5 -23.91 -16.60 -17.25
CA ARG A 5 -23.46 -17.44 -16.13
C ARG A 5 -22.07 -18.01 -16.35
N LEU A 6 -21.75 -18.45 -17.56
CA LEU A 6 -20.41 -18.99 -17.87
C LEU A 6 -19.32 -17.89 -17.75
N SER A 7 -19.60 -16.70 -18.21
CA SER A 7 -18.66 -15.57 -18.11
C SER A 7 -18.45 -15.12 -16.65
N LEU A 8 -19.52 -15.10 -15.83
CA LEU A 8 -19.44 -14.83 -14.39
C LEU A 8 -18.62 -15.88 -13.65
N VAL A 9 -18.88 -17.17 -13.88
CA VAL A 9 -18.14 -18.28 -13.28
C VAL A 9 -16.67 -18.24 -13.71
N GLY A 10 -16.38 -17.94 -14.97
CA GLY A 10 -15.01 -17.79 -15.46
C GLY A 10 -14.26 -16.60 -14.81
N SER A 11 -14.95 -15.47 -14.59
CA SER A 11 -14.34 -14.31 -13.92
C SER A 11 -14.09 -14.54 -12.43
N GLU A 12 -15.00 -15.20 -11.73
CA GLU A 12 -14.84 -15.56 -10.32
C GLU A 12 -13.72 -16.58 -10.10
N MET A 13 -13.59 -17.59 -10.95
CA MET A 13 -12.45 -18.52 -10.92
C MET A 13 -11.14 -17.79 -11.15
N CYS A 14 -11.07 -16.86 -12.11
CA CYS A 14 -9.86 -16.11 -12.41
C CYS A 14 -9.43 -15.19 -11.23
N ILE A 15 -10.37 -14.58 -10.52
CA ILE A 15 -10.09 -13.76 -9.33
C ILE A 15 -9.57 -14.64 -8.20
N ARG A 16 -10.21 -15.78 -7.92
CA ARG A 16 -9.81 -16.71 -6.87
C ARG A 16 -8.43 -17.29 -7.14
N ASP A 17 -8.16 -17.75 -8.36
CA ASP A 17 -6.87 -18.31 -8.73
C ASP A 17 -5.75 -17.29 -8.62
N ARG A 18 -6.02 -16.04 -8.96
CA ARG A 18 -5.07 -14.93 -8.80
C ARG A 18 -4.76 -14.66 -7.33
N MET A 19 -5.76 -14.66 -6.45
CA MET A 19 -5.56 -14.50 -5.00
C MET A 19 -4.71 -15.61 -4.42
N VAL A 20 -5.01 -16.86 -4.77
CA VAL A 20 -4.22 -18.03 -4.32
C VAL A 20 -2.78 -17.95 -4.83
N ALA A 21 -2.59 -17.59 -6.10
CA ALA A 21 -1.26 -17.47 -6.70
C ALA A 21 -0.42 -16.37 -6.03
N THR A 22 -1.01 -15.21 -5.69
CA THR A 22 -0.31 -14.12 -5.00
C THR A 22 0.07 -14.50 -3.57
N LEU A 23 -0.81 -15.16 -2.82
CA LEU A 23 -0.50 -15.66 -1.49
C LEU A 23 0.59 -16.75 -1.53
N ALA A 24 0.48 -17.70 -2.46
CA ALA A 24 1.51 -18.72 -2.64
C ALA A 24 2.87 -18.12 -2.99
N SER A 25 2.89 -17.08 -3.85
CA SER A 25 4.11 -16.36 -4.20
C SER A 25 4.74 -15.66 -2.99
N GLN A 26 3.94 -15.08 -2.10
CA GLN A 26 4.44 -14.46 -0.88
C GLN A 26 5.15 -15.48 0.02
N PHE A 27 4.52 -16.61 0.30
CA PHE A 27 5.14 -17.68 1.09
C PHE A 27 6.39 -18.25 0.42
N PHE A 28 6.35 -18.42 -0.91
CA PHE A 28 7.49 -18.90 -1.67
C PHE A 28 8.68 -17.94 -1.60
N ILE A 29 8.46 -16.64 -1.72
CA ILE A 29 9.52 -15.63 -1.64
C ILE A 29 10.16 -15.63 -0.25
N VAL A 30 9.34 -15.66 0.83
CA VAL A 30 9.86 -15.74 2.21
C VAL A 30 10.68 -17.00 2.39
N TRP A 31 10.16 -18.16 1.97
CA TRP A 31 10.89 -19.42 2.04
C TRP A 31 12.20 -19.39 1.24
N MET A 32 12.17 -18.80 0.05
CA MET A 32 13.34 -18.67 -0.82
C MET A 32 14.42 -17.82 -0.13
N ILE A 33 14.06 -16.68 0.43
CA ILE A 33 15.01 -15.82 1.15
C ILE A 33 15.59 -16.54 2.37
N ASP A 34 14.77 -17.32 3.08
CA ASP A 34 15.22 -18.07 4.25
C ASP A 34 16.14 -19.24 3.88
N LYS A 35 15.86 -19.92 2.78
CA LYS A 35 16.58 -21.11 2.38
C LYS A 35 17.93 -20.82 1.73
N PHE A 36 18.00 -19.77 0.91
CA PHE A 36 19.22 -19.42 0.19
C PHE A 36 20.10 -18.47 1.02
N GLY A 37 21.19 -18.98 1.59
CA GLY A 37 22.14 -18.21 2.39
C GLY A 37 22.80 -17.04 1.65
N TRP A 38 22.74 -17.04 0.31
CA TRP A 38 23.23 -15.94 -0.51
C TRP A 38 22.49 -14.61 -0.25
N PHE A 39 21.18 -14.68 0.01
CA PHE A 39 20.39 -13.49 0.37
C PHE A 39 20.70 -12.97 1.77
N LYS A 40 21.15 -13.85 2.67
CA LYS A 40 21.51 -13.53 4.06
C LYS A 40 23.01 -13.31 4.26
N ASN A 41 23.76 -13.16 3.20
CA ASN A 41 25.23 -13.04 3.23
C ASN A 41 25.92 -14.12 4.10
N TYR A 42 25.33 -15.34 4.13
CA TYR A 42 25.79 -16.49 4.94
C TYR A 42 25.85 -16.21 6.46
N ASP A 43 25.15 -15.19 6.94
CA ASP A 43 25.11 -14.88 8.36
C ASP A 43 24.22 -15.88 9.12
N THR A 44 24.77 -16.44 10.19
CA THR A 44 24.09 -17.46 11.01
C THR A 44 22.89 -16.89 11.81
N SER A 45 22.88 -15.58 12.07
CA SER A 45 21.77 -14.89 12.75
C SER A 45 20.52 -14.71 11.89
N GLY A 46 20.66 -14.85 10.57
CA GLY A 46 19.55 -14.65 9.63
C GLY A 46 19.04 -13.21 9.51
N ILE A 47 19.66 -12.28 10.21
CA ILE A 47 19.32 -10.85 10.21
C ILE A 47 20.34 -10.11 9.35
N ILE A 48 19.89 -9.48 8.28
CA ILE A 48 20.74 -8.62 7.45
C ILE A 48 20.66 -7.20 8.04
N THR A 49 21.73 -6.73 8.65
CA THR A 49 21.82 -5.34 9.10
C THR A 49 21.96 -4.42 7.90
N ALA A 50 21.01 -3.50 7.71
CA ALA A 50 21.11 -2.49 6.67
C ALA A 50 22.20 -1.48 7.07
N GLN A 51 23.20 -1.32 6.19
CA GLN A 51 24.21 -0.29 6.38
C GLN A 51 23.59 1.09 6.19
N ASP A 52 24.15 2.09 6.87
CA ASP A 52 23.69 3.47 6.72
C ASP A 52 23.82 3.93 5.26
N ILE A 53 22.82 4.67 4.81
CA ILE A 53 22.81 5.21 3.44
C ILE A 53 23.93 6.23 3.30
N VAL A 54 24.92 5.94 2.47
CA VAL A 54 26.03 6.85 2.15
C VAL A 54 25.73 7.53 0.81
N ILE A 55 25.43 8.82 0.81
CA ILE A 55 25.25 9.63 -0.40
C ILE A 55 26.39 10.63 -0.49
N MET A 56 27.14 10.64 -1.59
CA MET A 56 28.31 11.51 -1.84
C MET A 56 29.39 11.44 -0.74
N GLY A 57 29.61 10.25 -0.14
CA GLY A 57 30.66 10.03 0.86
C GLY A 57 30.33 10.47 2.29
N LYS A 58 29.11 10.96 2.55
CA LYS A 58 28.64 11.26 3.91
C LYS A 58 27.62 10.20 4.35
N PRO A 59 27.80 9.55 5.51
CA PRO A 59 26.79 8.67 6.09
C PRO A 59 25.65 9.53 6.65
N PHE A 60 24.42 9.25 6.20
CA PHE A 60 23.23 9.91 6.73
C PHE A 60 22.76 9.18 7.99
N THR A 61 23.27 9.60 9.14
CA THR A 61 22.92 9.03 10.45
C THR A 61 21.86 9.85 11.17
N SER A 62 21.68 11.11 10.81
CA SER A 62 20.70 11.99 11.43
C SER A 62 19.28 11.63 10.98
N PRO A 63 18.31 11.48 11.91
CA PRO A 63 16.89 11.24 11.55
C PRO A 63 16.31 12.33 10.64
N PHE A 64 16.77 13.56 10.78
CA PHE A 64 16.32 14.68 9.95
C PHE A 64 16.80 14.57 8.49
N GLU A 65 18.05 14.18 8.29
CA GLU A 65 18.62 13.96 6.95
C GLU A 65 17.90 12.79 6.23
N MET A 66 17.66 11.69 6.93
CA MET A 66 16.88 10.56 6.43
C MET A 66 15.48 10.98 6.00
N TYR A 67 14.82 11.80 6.83
CA TYR A 67 13.49 12.33 6.49
C TYR A 67 13.50 13.16 5.20
N LEU A 68 14.50 14.01 4.99
CA LEU A 68 14.63 14.80 3.78
C LEU A 68 14.83 13.93 2.53
N VAL A 69 15.68 12.91 2.62
CA VAL A 69 15.90 11.97 1.51
C VAL A 69 14.58 11.26 1.13
N ILE A 70 13.86 10.74 2.12
CA ILE A 70 12.56 10.08 1.88
C ILE A 70 11.59 11.08 1.25
N LEU A 71 11.50 12.29 1.76
CA LEU A 71 10.60 13.33 1.26
C LEU A 71 10.86 13.63 -0.22
N VAL A 72 12.14 13.78 -0.60
CA VAL A 72 12.52 14.00 -2.00
C VAL A 72 12.12 12.82 -2.88
N VAL A 73 12.44 11.60 -2.47
CA VAL A 73 12.10 10.39 -3.25
C VAL A 73 10.59 10.25 -3.39
N VAL A 74 9.83 10.39 -2.31
CA VAL A 74 8.36 10.30 -2.34
C VAL A 74 7.77 11.40 -3.22
N THR A 75 8.30 12.63 -3.18
CA THR A 75 7.84 13.72 -4.03
C THR A 75 8.07 13.41 -5.51
N VAL A 76 9.28 12.95 -5.87
CA VAL A 76 9.60 12.58 -7.25
C VAL A 76 8.69 11.45 -7.74
N LEU A 77 8.55 10.38 -6.95
CA LEU A 77 7.66 9.26 -7.30
C LEU A 77 6.20 9.70 -7.44
N THR A 78 5.72 10.57 -6.56
CA THR A 78 4.35 11.10 -6.63
C THR A 78 4.13 11.93 -7.90
N LEU A 79 5.09 12.79 -8.26
CA LEU A 79 5.04 13.56 -9.50
C LEU A 79 5.05 12.65 -10.73
N LEU A 80 5.88 11.61 -10.73
CA LEU A 80 5.89 10.60 -11.80
C LEU A 80 4.53 9.88 -11.90
N ALA A 81 3.95 9.44 -10.76
CA ALA A 81 2.64 8.79 -10.74
C ALA A 81 1.53 9.70 -11.29
N VAL A 82 1.49 10.96 -10.87
CA VAL A 82 0.51 11.95 -11.36
C VAL A 82 0.66 12.17 -12.86
N ASN A 83 1.89 12.31 -13.34
CA ASN A 83 2.17 12.54 -14.75
C ASN A 83 1.77 11.33 -15.61
N MET A 84 2.07 10.13 -15.16
CA MET A 84 1.66 8.88 -15.82
C MET A 84 0.15 8.70 -15.82
N ALA A 85 -0.52 8.97 -14.70
CA ALA A 85 -1.98 8.87 -14.61
C ALA A 85 -2.71 9.85 -15.55
N ARG A 86 -2.15 11.03 -15.76
CA ARG A 86 -2.70 12.03 -16.70
C ARG A 86 -2.33 11.79 -18.16
N GLY A 87 -1.30 10.98 -18.42
CA GLY A 87 -0.80 10.66 -19.75
C GLY A 87 -1.69 9.71 -20.54
N SER A 88 -1.26 9.36 -21.73
CA SER A 88 -1.93 8.37 -22.59
C SER A 88 -2.00 6.99 -21.94
N THR A 89 -0.94 6.61 -21.24
CA THR A 89 -0.86 5.35 -20.50
C THR A 89 -1.95 5.24 -19.43
N GLY A 90 -2.17 6.30 -18.65
CA GLY A 90 -3.23 6.33 -17.62
C GLY A 90 -4.62 6.24 -18.23
N ARG A 91 -4.86 6.88 -19.38
CA ARG A 91 -6.14 6.77 -20.10
C ARG A 91 -6.39 5.34 -20.60
N ASN A 92 -5.36 4.67 -21.11
CA ASN A 92 -5.47 3.28 -21.53
C ASN A 92 -5.78 2.35 -20.35
N TRP A 93 -5.18 2.59 -19.18
CA TRP A 93 -5.50 1.82 -17.96
C TRP A 93 -6.94 2.02 -17.51
N MET A 94 -7.45 3.26 -17.54
CA MET A 94 -8.85 3.54 -17.21
C MET A 94 -9.80 2.88 -18.21
N ALA A 95 -9.52 2.94 -19.51
CA ALA A 95 -10.34 2.28 -20.53
C ALA A 95 -10.40 0.76 -20.33
N VAL A 96 -9.26 0.11 -20.05
CA VAL A 96 -9.20 -1.34 -19.79
C VAL A 96 -9.87 -1.71 -18.45
N ARG A 97 -9.82 -0.83 -17.44
CA ARG A 97 -10.50 -1.07 -16.17
C ARG A 97 -12.01 -1.01 -16.29
N ASP A 98 -12.52 -0.03 -17.04
CA ASP A 98 -13.96 0.26 -17.11
C ASP A 98 -14.67 -0.71 -18.07
N MET A 99 -14.08 -0.96 -19.25
CA MET A 99 -14.64 -1.89 -20.26
C MET A 99 -13.52 -2.52 -21.09
N ASP A 100 -13.01 -3.68 -20.68
CA ASP A 100 -11.90 -4.36 -21.35
C ASP A 100 -12.24 -4.81 -22.78
N ILE A 101 -13.44 -5.31 -23.04
CA ILE A 101 -13.90 -5.72 -24.40
C ILE A 101 -13.98 -4.51 -25.34
N ALA A 102 -14.49 -3.37 -24.86
CA ALA A 102 -14.56 -2.16 -25.68
C ALA A 102 -13.17 -1.58 -25.93
N ALA A 103 -12.25 -1.63 -24.97
CA ALA A 103 -10.88 -1.20 -25.14
C ALA A 103 -10.14 -2.02 -26.21
N GLU A 104 -10.35 -3.34 -26.23
CA GLU A 104 -9.78 -4.24 -27.24
C GLU A 104 -10.29 -3.93 -28.65
N SER A 105 -11.59 -3.65 -28.79
CA SER A 105 -12.19 -3.27 -30.08
C SER A 105 -11.66 -1.93 -30.62
N MET A 106 -11.18 -1.04 -29.73
CA MET A 106 -10.51 0.20 -30.08
C MET A 106 -9.00 0.03 -30.36
N GLY A 107 -8.48 -1.20 -30.38
CA GLY A 107 -7.09 -1.51 -30.69
C GLY A 107 -6.13 -1.42 -29.51
N ILE A 108 -6.63 -1.32 -28.25
CA ILE A 108 -5.80 -1.34 -27.05
C ILE A 108 -5.45 -2.79 -26.70
N SER A 109 -4.16 -3.14 -26.73
CA SER A 109 -3.75 -4.50 -26.35
C SER A 109 -3.85 -4.71 -24.83
N LEU A 110 -4.84 -5.51 -24.40
CA LEU A 110 -5.12 -5.82 -22.99
C LEU A 110 -3.91 -6.35 -22.24
N LEU A 111 -3.19 -7.31 -22.85
CA LEU A 111 -2.04 -7.96 -22.21
C LEU A 111 -0.92 -6.95 -21.92
N LYS A 112 -0.56 -6.13 -22.91
CA LYS A 112 0.51 -5.12 -22.77
C LYS A 112 0.13 -4.07 -21.73
N THR A 113 -1.11 -3.59 -21.76
CA THR A 113 -1.60 -2.58 -20.81
C THR A 113 -1.64 -3.09 -19.38
N LYS A 114 -2.11 -4.33 -19.16
CA LYS A 114 -2.11 -4.96 -17.85
C LYS A 114 -0.67 -5.21 -17.36
N LEU A 115 0.21 -5.72 -18.23
CA LEU A 115 1.61 -5.99 -17.87
C LEU A 115 2.37 -4.71 -17.50
N GLN A 116 2.16 -3.62 -18.23
CA GLN A 116 2.73 -2.31 -17.88
C GLN A 116 2.25 -1.80 -16.52
N ALA A 117 0.95 -1.93 -16.21
CA ALA A 117 0.42 -1.53 -14.92
C ALA A 117 1.05 -2.34 -13.78
N PHE A 118 1.18 -3.66 -13.94
CA PHE A 118 1.82 -4.51 -12.96
C PHE A 118 3.32 -4.20 -12.79
N ALA A 119 4.04 -3.97 -13.86
CA ALA A 119 5.47 -3.64 -13.81
C ALA A 119 5.73 -2.34 -13.03
N ILE A 120 4.90 -1.32 -13.29
CA ILE A 120 5.01 -0.04 -12.59
C ILE A 120 4.62 -0.19 -11.12
N CYS A 121 3.54 -0.91 -10.83
CA CYS A 121 3.15 -1.20 -9.45
C CYS A 121 4.27 -1.92 -8.70
N ALA A 122 4.87 -2.95 -9.29
CA ALA A 122 5.99 -3.68 -8.70
C ALA A 122 7.21 -2.78 -8.45
N PHE A 123 7.51 -1.86 -9.37
CA PHE A 123 8.58 -0.87 -9.19
C PHE A 123 8.33 0.03 -7.98
N TYR A 124 7.11 0.60 -7.85
CA TYR A 124 6.75 1.44 -6.69
C TYR A 124 6.79 0.67 -5.39
N CYS A 125 6.27 -0.56 -5.37
CA CYS A 125 6.34 -1.43 -4.20
C CYS A 125 7.78 -1.77 -3.81
N GLY A 126 8.64 -2.06 -4.81
CA GLY A 126 10.05 -2.34 -4.57
C GLY A 126 10.79 -1.15 -3.95
N VAL A 127 10.60 0.05 -4.50
CA VAL A 127 11.20 1.27 -3.94
C VAL A 127 10.67 1.57 -2.54
N ALA A 128 9.37 1.45 -2.32
CA ALA A 128 8.76 1.66 -1.00
C ALA A 128 9.27 0.64 0.02
N GLY A 129 9.38 -0.64 -0.36
CA GLY A 129 9.94 -1.70 0.48
C GLY A 129 11.41 -1.45 0.83
N ALA A 130 12.23 -1.04 -0.13
CA ALA A 130 13.62 -0.69 0.12
C ALA A 130 13.74 0.51 1.08
N LEU A 131 12.99 1.59 0.85
CA LEU A 131 12.99 2.74 1.75
C LEU A 131 12.54 2.33 3.17
N PHE A 132 11.50 1.52 3.30
CA PHE A 132 11.03 1.04 4.59
C PHE A 132 12.08 0.21 5.32
N ALA A 133 12.77 -0.69 4.61
CA ALA A 133 13.82 -1.52 5.17
C ALA A 133 15.03 -0.72 5.65
N PHE A 134 15.54 0.21 4.82
CA PHE A 134 16.74 0.99 5.14
C PHE A 134 16.50 2.10 6.17
N THR A 135 15.30 2.70 6.20
CA THR A 135 15.07 3.89 7.04
C THR A 135 14.36 3.56 8.34
N TYR A 136 13.42 2.63 8.33
CA TYR A 136 12.60 2.30 9.50
C TYR A 136 13.10 1.07 10.24
N LEU A 137 13.30 -0.04 9.53
CA LEU A 137 13.68 -1.31 10.15
C LEU A 137 15.17 -1.35 10.52
N LYS A 138 16.04 -0.75 9.72
CA LYS A 138 17.51 -0.86 9.82
C LYS A 138 18.04 -2.31 9.87
N SER A 139 17.15 -3.28 9.76
CA SER A 139 17.41 -4.71 9.67
C SER A 139 16.44 -5.33 8.69
N LEU A 140 16.94 -6.19 7.81
CA LEU A 140 16.11 -6.93 6.86
C LEU A 140 15.81 -8.30 7.49
N GLU A 141 14.63 -8.38 8.08
CA GLU A 141 14.07 -9.61 8.60
C GLU A 141 12.84 -9.97 7.76
N PRO A 142 12.77 -11.15 7.13
CA PRO A 142 11.61 -11.54 6.30
C PRO A 142 10.28 -11.50 7.07
N VAL A 143 10.31 -11.73 8.38
CA VAL A 143 9.15 -11.69 9.27
C VAL A 143 8.53 -10.29 9.37
N ALA A 144 9.29 -9.22 9.16
CA ALA A 144 8.78 -7.86 9.16
C ALA A 144 7.85 -7.56 7.97
N PHE A 145 7.93 -8.35 6.89
CA PHE A 145 7.07 -8.26 5.72
C PHE A 145 5.93 -9.29 5.75
N ASP A 146 5.31 -9.43 6.92
CA ASP A 146 4.21 -10.36 7.15
C ASP A 146 2.91 -9.92 6.46
N ILE A 147 1.97 -10.86 6.35
CA ILE A 147 0.61 -10.65 5.82
C ILE A 147 -0.10 -9.50 6.55
N LYS A 148 0.16 -9.30 7.85
CA LYS A 148 -0.39 -8.17 8.63
C LYS A 148 -0.05 -6.81 8.03
N LEU A 149 1.20 -6.63 7.56
CA LEU A 149 1.61 -5.40 6.88
C LEU A 149 0.85 -5.21 5.57
N SER A 150 0.65 -6.28 4.81
CA SER A 150 -0.13 -6.25 3.57
C SER A 150 -1.58 -5.83 3.81
N PHE A 151 -2.22 -6.36 4.85
CA PHE A 151 -3.56 -5.92 5.25
C PHE A 151 -3.57 -4.46 5.71
N LYS A 152 -2.59 -4.03 6.48
CA LYS A 152 -2.48 -2.63 6.91
C LYS A 152 -2.39 -1.67 5.72
N ILE A 153 -1.60 -1.99 4.70
CA ILE A 153 -1.50 -1.22 3.46
C ILE A 153 -2.83 -1.24 2.69
N LEU A 154 -3.47 -2.41 2.58
CA LEU A 154 -4.79 -2.53 1.95
C LEU A 154 -5.81 -1.60 2.63
N PHE A 155 -5.82 -1.55 3.95
CA PHE A 155 -6.70 -0.67 4.73
C PHE A 155 -6.40 0.80 4.48
N MET A 156 -5.12 1.19 4.39
CA MET A 156 -4.73 2.57 4.02
C MET A 156 -5.34 2.99 2.68
N VAL A 157 -5.33 2.10 1.70
CA VAL A 157 -5.84 2.38 0.36
C VAL A 157 -7.37 2.41 0.33
N ILE A 158 -8.04 1.49 1.01
CA ILE A 158 -9.51 1.45 1.07
C ILE A 158 -10.06 2.69 1.79
N LEU A 159 -9.52 3.02 2.97
CA LEU A 159 -9.95 4.19 3.74
C LEU A 159 -9.62 5.51 3.03
N GLY A 160 -8.47 5.58 2.36
CA GLY A 160 -8.08 6.75 1.60
C GLY A 160 -8.98 7.01 0.39
N GLY A 161 -9.46 5.96 -0.24
CA GLY A 161 -10.28 5.97 -1.45
C GLY A 161 -9.54 5.45 -2.67
N LEU A 162 -10.07 4.35 -3.20
CA LEU A 162 -9.55 3.67 -4.37
C LEU A 162 -9.50 4.61 -5.59
N GLY A 163 -8.34 4.66 -6.24
CA GLY A 163 -8.17 5.41 -7.49
C GLY A 163 -7.77 6.89 -7.33
N THR A 164 -7.50 7.37 -6.12
CA THR A 164 -7.02 8.75 -5.90
C THR A 164 -5.66 8.78 -5.21
N ILE A 165 -4.70 9.49 -5.79
CA ILE A 165 -3.36 9.64 -5.21
C ILE A 165 -3.42 10.41 -3.88
N SER A 166 -4.22 11.47 -3.82
CA SER A 166 -4.44 12.23 -2.58
C SER A 166 -5.08 11.39 -1.47
N GLY A 167 -5.99 10.47 -1.83
CA GLY A 167 -6.59 9.53 -0.91
C GLY A 167 -5.58 8.62 -0.25
N ALA A 168 -4.60 8.12 -0.99
CA ALA A 168 -3.55 7.27 -0.44
C ALA A 168 -2.77 7.97 0.69
N PHE A 169 -2.45 9.26 0.53
CA PHE A 169 -1.78 10.05 1.59
C PHE A 169 -2.66 10.26 2.82
N ILE A 170 -3.95 10.56 2.61
CA ILE A 170 -4.91 10.75 3.70
C ILE A 170 -5.11 9.44 4.47
N GLY A 171 -5.30 8.32 3.76
CA GLY A 171 -5.46 7.01 4.36
C GLY A 171 -4.22 6.54 5.12
N ALA A 172 -3.03 6.75 4.56
CA ALA A 172 -1.77 6.45 5.24
C ALA A 172 -1.60 7.30 6.50
N GLY A 173 -1.84 8.61 6.42
CA GLY A 173 -1.79 9.51 7.56
C GLY A 173 -2.75 9.10 8.67
N PHE A 174 -3.99 8.76 8.32
CA PHE A 174 -5.00 8.33 9.27
C PHE A 174 -4.57 7.04 10.00
N ILE A 175 -4.16 6.00 9.27
CA ILE A 175 -3.78 4.70 9.87
C ILE A 175 -2.50 4.79 10.69
N LEU A 176 -1.55 5.68 10.33
CA LEU A 176 -0.33 5.87 11.10
C LEU A 176 -0.53 6.72 12.36
N LEU A 177 -1.40 7.72 12.30
CA LEU A 177 -1.70 8.58 13.45
C LEU A 177 -2.64 7.92 14.46
N PHE A 178 -3.51 7.03 14.01
CA PHE A 178 -4.52 6.40 14.84
C PHE A 178 -3.96 5.62 16.05
N PRO A 179 -2.94 4.75 15.90
CA PRO A 179 -2.30 4.09 17.04
C PRO A 179 -1.65 5.06 18.03
N VAL A 180 -1.05 6.13 17.52
CA VAL A 180 -0.44 7.19 18.35
C VAL A 180 -1.50 7.89 19.19
N LEU A 181 -2.66 8.20 18.60
CA LEU A 181 -3.79 8.78 19.31
C LEU A 181 -4.35 7.81 20.35
N LEU A 182 -4.52 6.53 20.02
CA LEU A 182 -4.99 5.52 20.97
C LEU A 182 -4.03 5.35 22.15
N ASN A 183 -2.72 5.28 21.90
CA ASN A 183 -1.72 5.20 22.95
C ASN A 183 -1.72 6.45 23.85
N SER A 184 -1.85 7.63 23.25
CA SER A 184 -1.92 8.89 24.01
C SER A 184 -3.18 8.96 24.88
N LEU A 185 -4.34 8.56 24.34
CA LEU A 185 -5.58 8.49 25.10
C LEU A 185 -5.53 7.41 26.18
N GLY A 186 -4.99 6.22 25.87
CA GLY A 186 -4.83 5.12 26.81
C GLY A 186 -3.98 5.50 28.01
N ASN A 187 -2.85 6.15 27.78
CA ASN A 187 -1.98 6.63 28.86
C ASN A 187 -2.62 7.71 29.71
N ASN A 188 -3.38 8.64 29.10
CA ASN A 188 -4.02 9.74 29.83
C ASN A 188 -5.29 9.30 30.60
N VAL A 189 -6.07 8.35 30.05
CA VAL A 189 -7.35 7.93 30.65
C VAL A 189 -7.17 6.77 31.63
N PHE A 190 -6.26 5.83 31.32
CA PHE A 190 -6.08 4.61 32.11
C PHE A 190 -4.81 4.60 32.97
N HIS A 191 -4.08 5.73 33.08
CA HIS A 191 -2.87 5.89 33.90
C HIS A 191 -1.83 4.76 33.73
N GLY A 192 -1.67 4.23 32.52
CA GLY A 192 -0.68 3.17 32.26
C GLY A 192 -1.07 1.77 32.74
N ALA A 193 -2.33 1.53 33.13
CA ALA A 193 -2.79 0.23 33.62
C ALA A 193 -3.08 -0.80 32.49
N ILE A 194 -2.97 -0.41 31.22
CA ILE A 194 -3.27 -1.29 30.08
C ILE A 194 -1.96 -1.72 29.42
N ASP A 195 -1.74 -3.04 29.35
CA ASP A 195 -0.61 -3.64 28.66
C ASP A 195 -0.63 -3.27 27.15
N ALA A 196 0.56 -3.02 26.57
CA ALA A 196 0.74 -2.71 25.15
C ALA A 196 0.11 -3.78 24.22
N THR A 197 0.03 -5.01 24.67
CA THR A 197 -0.59 -6.13 23.95
C THR A 197 -2.10 -5.96 23.82
N ILE A 198 -2.75 -5.44 24.84
CA ILE A 198 -4.19 -5.17 24.83
C ILE A 198 -4.49 -4.02 23.88
N ILE A 199 -3.66 -2.97 23.90
CA ILE A 199 -3.80 -1.81 22.99
C ILE A 199 -3.68 -2.24 21.53
N SER A 200 -2.72 -3.10 21.19
CA SER A 200 -2.55 -3.61 19.83
C SER A 200 -3.73 -4.49 19.37
N SER A 201 -4.33 -5.25 20.28
CA SER A 201 -5.52 -6.05 19.99
C SER A 201 -6.75 -5.18 19.77
N ILE A 202 -6.93 -4.15 20.58
CA ILE A 202 -8.00 -3.15 20.39
C ILE A 202 -7.83 -2.42 19.07
N GLU A 203 -6.60 -2.03 18.72
CA GLU A 203 -6.29 -1.40 17.42
C GLU A 203 -6.79 -2.25 16.25
N GLN A 204 -6.52 -3.56 16.25
CA GLN A 204 -6.96 -4.46 15.19
C GLN A 204 -8.48 -4.56 15.08
N VAL A 205 -9.18 -4.67 16.22
CA VAL A 205 -10.65 -4.72 16.26
C VAL A 205 -11.24 -3.41 15.75
N VAL A 206 -10.73 -2.29 16.21
CA VAL A 206 -11.21 -0.96 15.80
C VAL A 206 -10.99 -0.74 14.29
N PHE A 207 -9.85 -1.14 13.76
CA PHE A 207 -9.61 -1.07 12.31
C PHE A 207 -10.59 -1.95 11.54
N GLY A 208 -10.88 -3.18 12.01
CA GLY A 208 -11.86 -4.06 11.38
C GLY A 208 -13.25 -3.43 11.32
N VAL A 209 -13.72 -2.90 12.45
CA VAL A 209 -15.02 -2.21 12.55
C VAL A 209 -15.05 -0.96 11.65
N LEU A 210 -13.99 -0.16 11.68
CA LEU A 210 -13.88 1.07 10.92
C LEU A 210 -13.94 0.82 9.40
N ILE A 211 -13.33 -0.28 8.91
CA ILE A 211 -13.42 -0.67 7.51
C ILE A 211 -14.85 -1.04 7.14
N ILE A 212 -15.54 -1.85 7.97
CA ILE A 212 -16.92 -2.24 7.72
C ILE A 212 -17.81 -0.99 7.63
N VAL A 213 -17.65 -0.07 8.58
CA VAL A 213 -18.40 1.19 8.61
C VAL A 213 -18.12 2.03 7.36
N PHE A 214 -16.85 2.20 6.98
CA PHE A 214 -16.49 2.97 5.78
C PHE A 214 -16.99 2.33 4.50
N MET A 215 -16.91 1.01 4.34
CA MET A 215 -17.45 0.32 3.16
C MET A 215 -18.97 0.47 3.02
N ILE A 216 -19.70 0.57 4.14
CA ILE A 216 -21.15 0.73 4.11
C ILE A 216 -21.53 2.19 3.82
N TYR A 217 -20.87 3.16 4.47
CA TYR A 217 -21.27 4.57 4.39
C TYR A 217 -20.65 5.32 3.20
N GLU A 218 -19.38 5.03 2.84
CA GLU A 218 -18.67 5.79 1.82
C GLU A 218 -17.74 4.86 1.00
N PRO A 219 -18.27 4.10 0.03
CA PRO A 219 -17.49 3.15 -0.77
C PRO A 219 -16.41 3.82 -1.63
N LEU A 220 -16.41 5.15 -1.75
CA LEU A 220 -15.44 5.94 -2.51
C LEU A 220 -14.31 6.53 -1.65
N GLY A 221 -14.33 6.27 -0.32
CA GLY A 221 -13.28 6.65 0.63
C GLY A 221 -13.23 8.14 0.99
N MET A 222 -12.33 8.46 1.94
CA MET A 222 -12.19 9.82 2.52
C MET A 222 -11.83 10.90 1.49
N ALA A 223 -11.19 10.55 0.37
CA ALA A 223 -10.81 11.52 -0.64
C ALA A 223 -12.03 12.22 -1.27
N LYS A 224 -13.15 11.52 -1.43
CA LYS A 224 -14.39 12.10 -1.95
C LYS A 224 -15.08 12.98 -0.93
N LEU A 225 -15.07 12.59 0.35
CA LEU A 225 -15.56 13.42 1.44
C LEU A 225 -14.82 14.76 1.48
N TRP A 226 -13.49 14.72 1.37
CA TRP A 226 -12.67 15.93 1.31
C TRP A 226 -12.99 16.81 0.10
N GLY A 227 -13.21 16.19 -1.07
CA GLY A 227 -13.64 16.90 -2.29
C GLY A 227 -14.99 17.59 -2.11
N ASN A 228 -15.97 16.92 -1.52
CA ASN A 228 -17.30 17.43 -1.27
C ASN A 228 -17.29 18.59 -0.24
N ILE A 229 -16.48 18.47 0.81
CA ILE A 229 -16.29 19.53 1.81
C ILE A 229 -15.65 20.76 1.16
N LYS A 230 -14.62 20.57 0.36
CA LYS A 230 -13.94 21.66 -0.36
C LYS A 230 -14.89 22.39 -1.33
N GLN A 231 -15.74 21.67 -2.06
CA GLN A 231 -16.75 22.26 -2.94
C GLN A 231 -17.82 23.03 -2.16
N ARG A 232 -18.23 22.53 -0.99
CA ARG A 232 -19.22 23.21 -0.13
C ARG A 232 -18.67 24.53 0.43
N PHE A 233 -17.38 24.55 0.80
CA PHE A 233 -16.69 25.76 1.26
C PHE A 233 -16.44 26.76 0.12
N SER A 234 -16.18 26.28 -1.09
CA SER A 234 -16.00 27.15 -2.27
C SER A 234 -17.30 27.76 -2.80
N ARG A 235 -18.46 27.14 -2.50
CA ARG A 235 -19.78 27.62 -2.92
C ARG A 235 -20.37 28.68 -1.98
N ASN A 236 -19.79 28.80 -0.78
CA ASN A 236 -20.18 29.80 0.24
C ASN A 236 -19.29 31.06 0.25
N LYS A 237 -18.39 31.20 -0.72
CA LYS A 237 -17.64 32.40 -1.05
C LYS A 237 -18.10 32.95 -2.39
#